data_40c011eec497e0961b96498a303f54b4
#
_entry.id   40c011eec497e0961b96498a303f54b4
#
_cell.length_a   1.000
_cell.length_b   1.000
_cell.length_c   1.000
_cell.angle_alpha   90.00
_cell.angle_beta   90.00
_cell.angle_gamma   90.00
#
_symmetry.space_group_name_H-M   'P 1'
#
loop_
_entity.id
_entity.type
_entity.pdbx_description
1 polymer ?
#
loop_
_entity_poly.entity_id
_entity_poly.type
_entity_poly.pdbx_seq_one_letter_code
_entity_poly.pdbx_strand_id
1 'polypeptide(L)'
;MPEQNFNIEEELKKLPGKPGVYLMHDEKDHIIYVGKAISLKNRVRQYFQSSRNKSVKIEQMVTHIRRFEYIVTDSELEALVLECNLIKEHHPKYNTMLMDDKAYPFIKVTTNEPYPRVMLARKMLKDKAKYFGPFTSSQAVRDTIELLHKLYHIRSCNRSLPKDIGKERPCLNYHIKQCDAPCQGYISQEEYGKSISEVLRFLGGNYAPIQKELEEKMFKASEEMEFEKAIEYRELLNSVNKIAQKQKITDSSWEDRDILAVATDKEDAVVQVFFIRGGRLIGRDHFYLKIQQDELKTNIIDSFIKQYYAGTPFIPSVLMVQEVLEDSSLLEEWLSAKRGAKVSILVPKKGTKEKM
;
A
#
# COMPACT_ATOMS: atom_id res chain seq x y z
N MET A 1 43.96 -12.90 -10.84
CA MET A 1 44.16 -13.08 -9.40
C MET A 1 43.98 -14.56 -9.11
N PRO A 2 44.77 -15.22 -8.28
CA PRO A 2 44.61 -16.64 -8.02
C PRO A 2 43.27 -16.89 -7.39
N GLU A 3 42.52 -17.85 -7.94
CA GLU A 3 41.29 -18.39 -7.34
C GLU A 3 41.65 -18.92 -5.94
N GLN A 4 41.28 -18.14 -4.90
CA GLN A 4 41.29 -18.67 -3.56
C GLN A 4 40.23 -19.78 -3.53
N ASN A 5 40.69 -21.04 -3.43
CA ASN A 5 39.82 -22.20 -3.33
C ASN A 5 38.97 -22.04 -2.05
N PHE A 6 37.74 -21.53 -2.18
CA PHE A 6 36.84 -21.30 -1.07
C PHE A 6 36.41 -22.66 -0.49
N ASN A 7 36.94 -23.00 0.67
CA ASN A 7 36.57 -24.22 1.35
C ASN A 7 35.34 -24.02 2.21
N ILE A 8 34.18 -24.45 1.70
CA ILE A 8 32.90 -24.34 2.40
C ILE A 8 32.95 -24.89 3.81
N GLU A 9 33.59 -26.06 4.05
CA GLU A 9 33.64 -26.68 5.38
C GLU A 9 34.43 -25.87 6.39
N GLU A 10 35.52 -25.23 5.98
CA GLU A 10 36.32 -24.36 6.83
C GLU A 10 35.59 -23.05 7.15
N GLU A 11 34.95 -22.45 6.15
CA GLU A 11 34.20 -21.20 6.32
C GLU A 11 32.96 -21.41 7.19
N LEU A 12 32.29 -22.56 7.11
CA LEU A 12 31.19 -22.92 8.01
C LEU A 12 31.58 -22.94 9.48
N LYS A 13 32.86 -23.25 9.80
CA LYS A 13 33.39 -23.27 11.20
C LYS A 13 33.53 -21.86 11.75
N LYS A 14 33.79 -20.85 10.89
CA LYS A 14 34.02 -19.44 11.25
C LYS A 14 32.73 -18.66 11.49
N LEU A 15 31.57 -19.19 11.07
CA LEU A 15 30.28 -18.52 11.19
C LEU A 15 29.93 -18.17 12.64
N PRO A 16 29.54 -16.89 12.91
CA PRO A 16 29.13 -16.47 14.25
C PRO A 16 27.70 -16.95 14.57
N GLY A 17 27.42 -17.12 15.85
CA GLY A 17 26.06 -17.42 16.36
C GLY A 17 25.18 -16.18 16.49
N LYS A 18 25.41 -15.12 15.71
CA LYS A 18 24.71 -13.85 15.74
C LYS A 18 23.70 -13.74 14.62
N PRO A 19 22.71 -12.81 14.75
CA PRO A 19 21.80 -12.48 13.66
C PRO A 19 22.56 -11.89 12.46
N GLY A 20 21.99 -12.06 11.27
CA GLY A 20 22.58 -11.50 10.06
C GLY A 20 21.94 -12.02 8.79
N VAL A 21 22.51 -11.60 7.68
CA VAL A 21 22.14 -11.99 6.32
C VAL A 21 23.28 -12.75 5.67
N TYR A 22 22.95 -13.79 4.91
CA TYR A 22 23.92 -14.55 4.13
C TYR A 22 23.54 -14.52 2.65
N LEU A 23 24.57 -14.50 1.80
CA LEU A 23 24.48 -14.46 0.35
C LEU A 23 25.17 -15.69 -0.22
N MET A 24 24.46 -16.45 -1.06
CA MET A 24 25.01 -17.65 -1.71
C MET A 24 25.38 -17.31 -3.15
N HIS A 25 26.56 -17.73 -3.58
CA HIS A 25 27.11 -17.44 -4.91
C HIS A 25 27.31 -18.72 -5.71
N ASP A 26 27.12 -18.61 -7.03
CA ASP A 26 27.42 -19.67 -7.98
C ASP A 26 28.90 -19.66 -8.44
N GLU A 27 29.24 -20.51 -9.43
CA GLU A 27 30.59 -20.59 -9.99
C GLU A 27 31.05 -19.33 -10.76
N LYS A 28 30.10 -18.49 -11.18
CA LYS A 28 30.34 -17.20 -11.87
C LYS A 28 30.31 -16.01 -10.93
N ASP A 29 30.26 -16.28 -9.63
CA ASP A 29 30.16 -15.30 -8.57
C ASP A 29 28.83 -14.48 -8.56
N HIS A 30 27.78 -14.97 -9.22
CA HIS A 30 26.48 -14.37 -9.13
C HIS A 30 25.81 -14.75 -7.80
N ILE A 31 25.17 -13.78 -7.16
CA ILE A 31 24.35 -14.02 -5.98
C ILE A 31 23.08 -14.75 -6.42
N ILE A 32 22.94 -16.00 -6.03
CA ILE A 32 21.80 -16.85 -6.39
C ILE A 32 20.74 -16.96 -5.31
N TYR A 33 21.09 -16.61 -4.06
CA TYR A 33 20.16 -16.61 -2.93
C TYR A 33 20.63 -15.65 -1.84
N VAL A 34 19.68 -14.96 -1.23
CA VAL A 34 19.87 -14.12 -0.04
C VAL A 34 18.89 -14.60 1.04
N GLY A 35 19.36 -14.72 2.29
CA GLY A 35 18.50 -15.12 3.39
C GLY A 35 18.93 -14.53 4.73
N LYS A 36 17.97 -14.25 5.61
CA LYS A 36 18.22 -13.85 7.00
C LYS A 36 18.41 -15.05 7.92
N ALA A 37 19.06 -14.81 9.04
CA ALA A 37 19.23 -15.79 10.11
C ALA A 37 19.19 -15.13 11.49
N ILE A 38 18.57 -15.78 12.47
CA ILE A 38 18.72 -15.44 13.90
C ILE A 38 20.12 -15.85 14.37
N SER A 39 20.64 -16.95 13.81
CA SER A 39 21.98 -17.46 14.03
C SER A 39 22.57 -17.91 12.70
N LEU A 40 23.48 -17.11 12.14
CA LEU A 40 24.17 -17.42 10.89
C LEU A 40 24.79 -18.81 10.90
N LYS A 41 25.46 -19.18 12.02
CA LYS A 41 26.08 -20.50 12.21
C LYS A 41 25.09 -21.64 12.03
N ASN A 42 23.92 -21.56 12.64
CA ASN A 42 22.94 -22.64 12.61
C ASN A 42 22.25 -22.68 11.22
N ARG A 43 21.81 -21.53 10.71
CA ARG A 43 21.03 -21.46 9.48
C ARG A 43 21.83 -21.85 8.25
N VAL A 44 23.05 -21.32 8.08
CA VAL A 44 23.89 -21.62 6.91
C VAL A 44 24.33 -23.07 6.89
N ARG A 45 24.69 -23.63 8.06
CA ARG A 45 25.07 -25.05 8.16
C ARG A 45 23.94 -26.01 7.74
N GLN A 46 22.68 -25.69 8.00
CA GLN A 46 21.53 -26.52 7.62
C GLN A 46 21.48 -26.82 6.11
N TYR A 47 21.93 -25.89 5.27
CA TYR A 47 21.96 -26.10 3.81
C TYR A 47 22.94 -27.20 3.40
N PHE A 48 24.04 -27.36 4.11
CA PHE A 48 25.11 -28.33 3.77
C PHE A 48 25.04 -29.66 4.54
N GLN A 49 24.14 -29.77 5.52
CA GLN A 49 23.88 -31.02 6.20
C GLN A 49 23.02 -31.94 5.35
N SER A 50 23.30 -33.25 5.37
CA SER A 50 22.48 -34.29 4.75
C SER A 50 21.21 -34.50 5.58
N SER A 51 20.11 -33.77 5.26
CA SER A 51 18.79 -34.02 5.86
C SER A 51 17.84 -34.59 4.82
N ARG A 52 17.00 -35.56 5.21
CA ARG A 52 16.02 -36.23 4.33
C ARG A 52 14.84 -35.33 3.95
N ASN A 53 14.72 -34.12 4.53
CA ASN A 53 13.54 -33.24 4.39
C ASN A 53 13.88 -31.90 3.73
N LYS A 54 14.81 -31.84 2.77
CA LYS A 54 15.05 -30.64 1.98
C LYS A 54 14.02 -30.58 0.85
N SER A 55 13.46 -29.39 0.57
CA SER A 55 12.67 -29.19 -0.64
C SER A 55 13.56 -29.34 -1.89
N VAL A 56 12.98 -29.75 -3.01
CA VAL A 56 13.67 -29.88 -4.31
C VAL A 56 14.42 -28.58 -4.66
N LYS A 57 13.83 -27.43 -4.37
CA LYS A 57 14.44 -26.09 -4.51
C LYS A 57 15.76 -25.98 -3.76
N ILE A 58 15.78 -26.34 -2.48
CA ILE A 58 16.99 -26.23 -1.65
C ILE A 58 18.06 -27.19 -2.15
N GLU A 59 17.70 -28.39 -2.54
CA GLU A 59 18.65 -29.36 -3.10
C GLU A 59 19.29 -28.82 -4.38
N GLN A 60 18.50 -28.33 -5.32
CA GLN A 60 19.01 -27.73 -6.56
C GLN A 60 19.87 -26.50 -6.28
N MET A 61 19.45 -25.62 -5.37
CA MET A 61 20.23 -24.44 -5.01
C MET A 61 21.60 -24.84 -4.44
N VAL A 62 21.63 -25.79 -3.52
CA VAL A 62 22.88 -26.26 -2.85
C VAL A 62 23.89 -26.82 -3.87
N THR A 63 23.44 -27.50 -4.95
CA THR A 63 24.37 -27.99 -6.00
C THR A 63 25.06 -26.86 -6.76
N HIS A 64 24.45 -25.68 -6.82
CA HIS A 64 25.00 -24.50 -7.52
C HIS A 64 25.86 -23.62 -6.61
N ILE A 65 25.78 -23.75 -5.28
CA ILE A 65 26.58 -22.93 -4.35
C ILE A 65 28.07 -23.30 -4.47
N ARG A 66 28.92 -22.28 -4.68
CA ARG A 66 30.36 -22.39 -4.70
C ARG A 66 31.03 -21.65 -3.54
N ARG A 67 30.42 -20.55 -3.13
CA ARG A 67 30.83 -19.78 -1.96
C ARG A 67 29.68 -19.11 -1.28
N PHE A 68 29.87 -18.62 -0.09
CA PHE A 68 28.90 -17.75 0.60
C PHE A 68 29.60 -16.60 1.30
N GLU A 69 28.87 -15.51 1.46
CA GLU A 69 29.23 -14.36 2.28
C GLU A 69 28.19 -14.16 3.37
N TYR A 70 28.52 -13.40 4.39
CA TYR A 70 27.57 -13.06 5.45
C TYR A 70 27.84 -11.68 6.02
N ILE A 71 26.78 -11.01 6.47
CA ILE A 71 26.79 -9.70 7.12
C ILE A 71 26.14 -9.90 8.49
N VAL A 72 26.89 -9.60 9.55
CA VAL A 72 26.37 -9.65 10.93
C VAL A 72 25.55 -8.39 11.19
N THR A 73 24.40 -8.55 11.84
CA THR A 73 23.54 -7.44 12.26
C THR A 73 23.37 -7.44 13.77
N ASP A 74 22.94 -6.31 14.34
CA ASP A 74 22.73 -6.17 15.77
C ASP A 74 21.41 -6.80 16.23
N SER A 75 20.44 -6.94 15.31
CA SER A 75 19.12 -7.52 15.58
C SER A 75 18.57 -8.32 14.39
N GLU A 76 17.58 -9.17 14.67
CA GLU A 76 16.85 -9.90 13.64
C GLU A 76 16.03 -8.96 12.76
N LEU A 77 15.50 -7.88 13.33
CA LEU A 77 14.78 -6.83 12.59
C LEU A 77 15.68 -6.15 11.56
N GLU A 78 16.92 -5.85 11.93
CA GLU A 78 17.91 -5.30 11.01
C GLU A 78 18.27 -6.29 9.91
N ALA A 79 18.43 -7.59 10.25
CA ALA A 79 18.65 -8.65 9.27
C ALA A 79 17.50 -8.74 8.27
N LEU A 80 16.23 -8.62 8.72
CA LEU A 80 15.04 -8.60 7.86
C LEU A 80 15.08 -7.46 6.85
N VAL A 81 15.37 -6.24 7.33
CA VAL A 81 15.44 -5.05 6.46
C VAL A 81 16.56 -5.17 5.44
N LEU A 82 17.72 -5.66 5.87
CA LEU A 82 18.88 -5.86 5.00
C LEU A 82 18.62 -6.95 3.96
N GLU A 83 18.01 -8.09 4.33
CA GLU A 83 17.57 -9.14 3.42
C GLU A 83 16.66 -8.57 2.31
N CYS A 84 15.63 -7.78 2.69
CA CYS A 84 14.71 -7.17 1.72
C CYS A 84 15.44 -6.27 0.71
N ASN A 85 16.39 -5.47 1.19
CA ASN A 85 17.15 -4.56 0.34
C ASN A 85 18.06 -5.32 -0.63
N LEU A 86 18.79 -6.34 -0.14
CA LEU A 86 19.70 -7.15 -0.96
C LEU A 86 18.93 -8.00 -2.00
N ILE A 87 17.77 -8.55 -1.65
CA ILE A 87 16.91 -9.25 -2.62
C ILE A 87 16.47 -8.30 -3.72
N LYS A 88 16.08 -7.08 -3.37
CA LYS A 88 15.65 -6.05 -4.34
C LYS A 88 16.81 -5.56 -5.22
N GLU A 89 18.02 -5.49 -4.70
CA GLU A 89 19.21 -5.05 -5.41
C GLU A 89 19.74 -6.11 -6.39
N HIS A 90 19.85 -7.36 -5.93
CA HIS A 90 20.53 -8.41 -6.65
C HIS A 90 19.63 -9.34 -7.47
N HIS A 91 18.31 -9.31 -7.24
CA HIS A 91 17.33 -10.17 -7.90
C HIS A 91 17.74 -11.66 -7.96
N PRO A 92 18.05 -12.30 -6.82
CA PRO A 92 18.64 -13.65 -6.80
C PRO A 92 17.68 -14.69 -7.36
N LYS A 93 18.19 -15.62 -8.17
CA LYS A 93 17.40 -16.63 -8.89
C LYS A 93 16.53 -17.50 -7.99
N TYR A 94 17.00 -17.83 -6.78
CA TYR A 94 16.30 -18.74 -5.85
C TYR A 94 15.45 -18.01 -4.80
N ASN A 95 15.39 -16.68 -4.80
CA ASN A 95 14.43 -15.96 -3.99
C ASN A 95 13.09 -15.80 -4.71
N THR A 96 12.01 -15.79 -3.93
CA THR A 96 10.69 -15.38 -4.45
C THR A 96 10.72 -13.89 -4.77
N MET A 97 10.34 -13.51 -6.00
CA MET A 97 10.45 -12.15 -6.49
C MET A 97 9.10 -11.57 -6.85
N LEU A 98 8.80 -10.39 -6.31
CA LEU A 98 7.67 -9.57 -6.75
C LEU A 98 8.00 -8.92 -8.10
N MET A 99 7.22 -9.24 -9.12
CA MET A 99 7.46 -8.79 -10.50
C MET A 99 6.83 -7.41 -10.79
N ASP A 100 5.87 -6.99 -9.97
CA ASP A 100 5.10 -5.76 -10.16
C ASP A 100 5.56 -4.65 -9.20
N ASP A 101 5.98 -3.50 -9.73
CA ASP A 101 6.21 -2.27 -8.97
C ASP A 101 5.07 -1.26 -9.23
N LYS A 102 3.91 -1.51 -8.65
CA LYS A 102 2.70 -0.68 -8.84
C LYS A 102 2.68 0.49 -7.87
N ALA A 103 2.75 1.71 -8.40
CA ALA A 103 2.55 2.93 -7.62
C ALA A 103 1.07 3.34 -7.63
N TYR A 104 0.38 3.14 -6.51
CA TYR A 104 -1.04 3.51 -6.37
C TYR A 104 -1.23 4.99 -6.11
N PRO A 105 -2.25 5.61 -6.73
CA PRO A 105 -2.63 6.98 -6.45
C PRO A 105 -3.40 7.10 -5.13
N PHE A 106 -3.25 8.26 -4.51
CA PHE A 106 -3.97 8.72 -3.33
C PHE A 106 -4.70 10.02 -3.64
N ILE A 107 -5.78 10.29 -2.92
CA ILE A 107 -6.35 11.62 -2.83
C ILE A 107 -5.70 12.31 -1.63
N LYS A 108 -5.00 13.42 -1.87
CA LYS A 108 -4.36 14.24 -0.85
C LYS A 108 -5.22 15.48 -0.59
N VAL A 109 -5.53 15.73 0.67
CA VAL A 109 -6.13 16.99 1.14
C VAL A 109 -5.08 17.75 1.94
N THR A 110 -4.70 18.94 1.48
CA THR A 110 -3.61 19.75 2.09
C THR A 110 -4.09 20.50 3.34
N THR A 111 -4.49 19.76 4.37
CA THR A 111 -5.04 20.32 5.62
C THR A 111 -4.05 21.18 6.41
N ASN A 112 -2.81 21.23 6.02
CA ASN A 112 -1.74 22.10 6.53
C ASN A 112 -1.73 23.49 5.87
N GLU A 113 -2.55 23.74 4.83
CA GLU A 113 -2.70 25.05 4.21
C GLU A 113 -3.92 25.79 4.78
N PRO A 114 -3.90 27.15 4.89
CA PRO A 114 -5.06 27.94 5.32
C PRO A 114 -6.30 27.75 4.44
N TYR A 115 -6.08 27.53 3.15
CA TYR A 115 -7.11 27.16 2.15
C TYR A 115 -6.71 25.82 1.52
N PRO A 116 -7.10 24.69 2.10
CA PRO A 116 -6.72 23.37 1.61
C PRO A 116 -7.13 23.07 0.17
N ARG A 117 -6.37 22.21 -0.49
CA ARG A 117 -6.63 21.70 -1.83
C ARG A 117 -6.85 20.21 -1.82
N VAL A 118 -7.57 19.71 -2.81
CA VAL A 118 -7.68 18.26 -3.08
C VAL A 118 -6.95 17.94 -4.36
N MET A 119 -6.01 16.99 -4.29
CA MET A 119 -5.18 16.63 -5.43
C MET A 119 -4.82 15.15 -5.45
N LEU A 120 -4.48 14.63 -6.63
CA LEU A 120 -3.90 13.31 -6.79
C LEU A 120 -2.45 13.33 -6.29
N ALA A 121 -2.08 12.36 -5.46
CA ALA A 121 -0.70 12.12 -5.03
C ALA A 121 -0.33 10.66 -5.31
N ARG A 122 0.93 10.43 -5.71
CA ARG A 122 1.49 9.08 -5.91
C ARG A 122 2.40 8.65 -4.77
N LYS A 123 2.74 9.57 -3.89
CA LYS A 123 3.57 9.33 -2.69
C LYS A 123 2.93 10.00 -1.49
N MET A 124 2.97 9.34 -0.35
CA MET A 124 2.62 9.96 0.92
C MET A 124 3.86 10.64 1.50
N LEU A 125 3.71 11.88 1.92
CA LEU A 125 4.75 12.67 2.56
C LEU A 125 4.40 12.87 4.05
N LYS A 126 5.38 13.07 4.90
CA LYS A 126 5.18 13.43 6.31
C LYS A 126 4.92 14.94 6.45
N ASP A 127 3.88 15.45 5.80
CA ASP A 127 3.59 16.88 5.65
C ASP A 127 2.31 17.34 6.37
N LYS A 128 1.78 16.54 7.26
CA LYS A 128 0.52 16.79 8.01
C LYS A 128 -0.73 16.92 7.13
N ALA A 129 -0.64 16.63 5.81
CA ALA A 129 -1.81 16.52 4.95
C ALA A 129 -2.55 15.20 5.21
N LYS A 130 -3.84 15.16 4.87
CA LYS A 130 -4.61 13.91 4.92
C LYS A 130 -4.57 13.20 3.57
N TYR A 131 -4.34 11.89 3.63
CA TYR A 131 -4.28 11.02 2.45
C TYR A 131 -5.37 9.96 2.54
N PHE A 132 -6.07 9.74 1.41
CA PHE A 132 -7.09 8.72 1.27
C PHE A 132 -6.70 7.76 0.15
N GLY A 133 -6.84 6.46 0.37
CA GLY A 133 -6.42 5.41 -0.56
C GLY A 133 -5.66 4.30 0.13
N PRO A 134 -4.86 3.47 -0.59
CA PRO A 134 -4.55 3.55 -2.01
C PRO A 134 -5.74 3.21 -2.92
N PHE A 135 -5.84 3.87 -4.07
CA PHE A 135 -6.83 3.55 -5.10
C PHE A 135 -6.18 2.74 -6.23
N THR A 136 -6.93 1.85 -6.85
CA THR A 136 -6.42 1.00 -7.94
C THR A 136 -6.46 1.68 -9.31
N SER A 137 -7.18 2.81 -9.44
CA SER A 137 -7.34 3.54 -10.69
C SER A 137 -7.09 5.03 -10.53
N SER A 138 -6.10 5.56 -11.26
CA SER A 138 -5.85 7.01 -11.33
C SER A 138 -7.01 7.78 -11.94
N GLN A 139 -7.77 7.16 -12.87
CA GLN A 139 -8.94 7.80 -13.46
C GLN A 139 -10.06 7.95 -12.42
N ALA A 140 -10.36 6.91 -11.65
CA ALA A 140 -11.34 6.98 -10.58
C ALA A 140 -11.01 8.07 -9.53
N VAL A 141 -9.71 8.26 -9.24
CA VAL A 141 -9.26 9.35 -8.36
C VAL A 141 -9.53 10.72 -8.98
N ARG A 142 -9.21 10.90 -10.26
CA ARG A 142 -9.48 12.18 -10.97
C ARG A 142 -10.97 12.50 -11.03
N ASP A 143 -11.78 11.50 -11.39
CA ASP A 143 -13.25 11.65 -11.46
C ASP A 143 -13.82 12.04 -10.09
N THR A 144 -13.30 11.43 -9.02
CA THR A 144 -13.69 11.78 -7.63
C THR A 144 -13.28 13.21 -7.29
N ILE A 145 -12.06 13.64 -7.62
CA ILE A 145 -11.57 14.99 -7.36
C ILE A 145 -12.42 16.01 -8.14
N GLU A 146 -12.73 15.74 -9.42
CA GLU A 146 -13.59 16.60 -10.23
C GLU A 146 -15.01 16.73 -9.63
N LEU A 147 -15.57 15.61 -9.16
CA LEU A 147 -16.85 15.62 -8.46
C LEU A 147 -16.81 16.49 -7.20
N LEU A 148 -15.74 16.38 -6.40
CA LEU A 148 -15.56 17.20 -5.19
C LEU A 148 -15.46 18.69 -5.50
N HIS A 149 -14.83 19.09 -6.62
CA HIS A 149 -14.81 20.48 -7.07
C HIS A 149 -16.21 20.98 -7.44
N LYS A 150 -17.01 20.16 -8.12
CA LYS A 150 -18.42 20.50 -8.48
C LYS A 150 -19.34 20.59 -7.27
N LEU A 151 -19.12 19.74 -6.25
CA LEU A 151 -19.96 19.69 -5.04
C LEU A 151 -19.64 20.79 -4.02
N TYR A 152 -18.35 21.06 -3.81
CA TYR A 152 -17.89 21.86 -2.69
C TYR A 152 -17.12 23.13 -3.09
N HIS A 153 -17.03 23.44 -4.37
CA HIS A 153 -16.42 24.63 -4.98
C HIS A 153 -15.02 24.96 -4.44
N ILE A 154 -14.21 23.94 -4.22
CA ILE A 154 -12.87 24.07 -3.64
C ILE A 154 -11.82 24.43 -4.70
N ARG A 155 -10.75 25.12 -4.28
CA ARG A 155 -9.69 25.54 -5.20
C ARG A 155 -8.81 24.39 -5.68
N SER A 156 -8.35 24.46 -6.93
CA SER A 156 -7.35 23.56 -7.51
C SER A 156 -6.00 24.24 -7.78
N CYS A 157 -5.93 25.59 -7.72
CA CYS A 157 -4.76 26.37 -8.09
C CYS A 157 -3.60 26.27 -7.08
N ASN A 158 -2.38 26.59 -7.54
CA ASN A 158 -1.15 26.57 -6.75
C ASN A 158 -0.81 27.90 -6.06
N ARG A 159 -1.72 28.89 -6.05
CA ARG A 159 -1.50 30.18 -5.42
C ARG A 159 -1.23 30.02 -3.91
N SER A 160 -0.32 30.81 -3.37
CA SER A 160 0.02 30.83 -1.94
C SER A 160 -0.96 31.72 -1.18
N LEU A 161 -2.04 31.15 -0.64
CA LEU A 161 -3.03 31.89 0.13
C LEU A 161 -2.72 31.83 1.63
N PRO A 162 -2.92 32.96 2.35
CA PRO A 162 -3.55 34.22 1.96
C PRO A 162 -2.66 35.23 1.23
N LYS A 163 -1.36 34.99 1.07
CA LYS A 163 -0.38 35.95 0.53
C LYS A 163 -0.74 36.51 -0.85
N ASP A 164 -1.40 35.71 -1.69
CA ASP A 164 -1.73 36.05 -3.08
C ASP A 164 -3.18 36.51 -3.27
N ILE A 165 -3.90 36.84 -2.19
CA ILE A 165 -5.28 37.36 -2.29
C ILE A 165 -5.25 38.74 -3.00
N GLY A 166 -6.11 38.86 -4.02
CA GLY A 166 -6.30 40.12 -4.77
C GLY A 166 -5.21 40.47 -5.78
N LYS A 167 -4.16 39.65 -5.94
CA LYS A 167 -3.06 39.95 -6.88
C LYS A 167 -3.39 39.72 -8.35
N GLU A 168 -4.27 38.78 -8.65
CA GLU A 168 -4.61 38.40 -10.01
C GLU A 168 -6.12 38.18 -10.13
N ARG A 169 -6.67 38.28 -11.35
CA ARG A 169 -8.07 37.97 -11.62
C ARG A 169 -8.47 36.57 -11.21
N PRO A 170 -9.75 36.31 -10.88
CA PRO A 170 -10.25 34.94 -10.67
C PRO A 170 -10.05 34.09 -11.93
N CYS A 171 -9.74 32.82 -11.76
CA CYS A 171 -9.55 31.89 -12.87
C CYS A 171 -10.88 31.33 -13.39
N LEU A 172 -10.83 30.57 -14.49
CA LEU A 172 -12.02 29.99 -15.11
C LEU A 172 -12.89 29.20 -14.13
N ASN A 173 -12.28 28.48 -13.17
CA ASN A 173 -13.02 27.65 -12.20
C ASN A 173 -14.02 28.45 -11.35
N TYR A 174 -13.75 29.72 -11.09
CA TYR A 174 -14.74 30.62 -10.47
C TYR A 174 -15.94 30.89 -11.39
N HIS A 175 -15.69 31.20 -12.66
CA HIS A 175 -16.73 31.51 -13.62
C HIS A 175 -17.64 30.32 -13.96
N ILE A 176 -17.07 29.11 -13.92
CA ILE A 176 -17.84 27.86 -14.12
C ILE A 176 -18.33 27.24 -12.79
N LYS A 177 -18.31 28.00 -11.70
CA LYS A 177 -18.82 27.63 -10.36
C LYS A 177 -18.17 26.35 -9.77
N GLN A 178 -16.91 26.13 -10.04
CA GLN A 178 -16.13 25.03 -9.45
C GLN A 178 -15.15 25.50 -8.35
N CYS A 179 -15.15 26.82 -8.03
CA CYS A 179 -14.30 27.39 -6.98
C CYS A 179 -14.90 28.72 -6.51
N ASP A 180 -15.01 28.91 -5.20
CA ASP A 180 -15.54 30.15 -4.60
C ASP A 180 -14.49 31.27 -4.51
N ALA A 181 -13.41 31.18 -5.30
CA ALA A 181 -12.36 32.18 -5.44
C ALA A 181 -11.79 32.72 -4.12
N PRO A 182 -11.27 31.89 -3.21
CA PRO A 182 -10.58 32.36 -2.01
C PRO A 182 -9.37 33.25 -2.34
N CYS A 183 -8.85 33.15 -3.55
CA CYS A 183 -7.78 34.03 -4.06
C CYS A 183 -8.22 35.48 -4.32
N GLN A 184 -9.54 35.76 -4.27
CA GLN A 184 -10.11 37.11 -4.34
C GLN A 184 -10.66 37.57 -3.00
N GLY A 185 -10.67 36.71 -1.98
CA GLY A 185 -11.32 36.96 -0.71
C GLY A 185 -12.85 36.92 -0.77
N TYR A 186 -13.40 36.26 -1.79
CA TYR A 186 -14.88 36.15 -1.95
C TYR A 186 -15.49 35.15 -0.97
N ILE A 187 -14.70 34.29 -0.38
CA ILE A 187 -15.08 33.38 0.71
C ILE A 187 -14.08 33.51 1.87
N SER A 188 -14.59 33.53 3.09
CA SER A 188 -13.77 33.56 4.30
C SER A 188 -13.05 32.20 4.50
N GLN A 189 -11.96 32.22 5.27
CA GLN A 189 -11.25 30.99 5.62
C GLN A 189 -12.13 30.03 6.43
N GLU A 190 -13.01 30.57 7.28
CA GLU A 190 -13.92 29.77 8.11
C GLU A 190 -14.97 29.05 7.24
N GLU A 191 -15.61 29.77 6.33
CA GLU A 191 -16.60 29.18 5.41
C GLU A 191 -15.97 28.16 4.48
N TYR A 192 -14.79 28.47 3.93
CA TYR A 192 -14.03 27.54 3.12
C TYR A 192 -13.64 26.28 3.91
N GLY A 193 -13.31 26.43 5.20
CA GLY A 193 -13.05 25.34 6.13
C GLY A 193 -14.25 24.40 6.33
N LYS A 194 -15.50 24.91 6.26
CA LYS A 194 -16.72 24.09 6.30
C LYS A 194 -16.80 23.20 5.05
N SER A 195 -16.57 23.77 3.86
CA SER A 195 -16.51 22.99 2.61
C SER A 195 -15.45 21.88 2.68
N ILE A 196 -14.27 22.18 3.22
CA ILE A 196 -13.21 21.15 3.41
C ILE A 196 -13.64 20.08 4.41
N SER A 197 -14.37 20.42 5.46
CA SER A 197 -14.88 19.45 6.42
C SER A 197 -15.88 18.49 5.78
N GLU A 198 -16.74 18.97 4.88
CA GLU A 198 -17.64 18.11 4.09
C GLU A 198 -16.87 17.22 3.10
N VAL A 199 -15.84 17.76 2.44
CA VAL A 199 -14.91 16.96 1.61
C VAL A 199 -14.30 15.81 2.40
N LEU A 200 -13.82 16.07 3.61
CA LEU A 200 -13.23 15.04 4.49
C LEU A 200 -14.27 14.00 4.91
N ARG A 201 -15.52 14.42 5.17
CA ARG A 201 -16.65 13.51 5.46
C ARG A 201 -16.97 12.63 4.26
N PHE A 202 -17.03 13.21 3.07
CA PHE A 202 -17.26 12.50 1.82
C PHE A 202 -16.18 11.45 1.57
N LEU A 203 -14.90 11.83 1.65
CA LEU A 203 -13.76 10.93 1.46
C LEU A 203 -13.69 9.86 2.57
N GLY A 204 -14.19 10.16 3.77
CA GLY A 204 -14.42 9.19 4.84
C GLY A 204 -15.62 8.28 4.60
N GLY A 205 -16.35 8.48 3.46
CA GLY A 205 -17.47 7.64 3.00
C GLY A 205 -18.81 7.95 3.63
N ASN A 206 -18.99 9.10 4.26
CA ASN A 206 -20.29 9.56 4.70
C ASN A 206 -20.97 10.35 3.58
N TYR A 207 -21.71 9.64 2.71
CA TYR A 207 -22.38 10.22 1.54
C TYR A 207 -23.82 10.69 1.83
N ALA A 208 -24.45 10.20 2.91
CA ALA A 208 -25.86 10.45 3.18
C ALA A 208 -26.23 11.94 3.25
N PRO A 209 -25.43 12.85 3.87
CA PRO A 209 -25.76 14.26 3.90
C PRO A 209 -25.83 14.90 2.51
N ILE A 210 -24.83 14.65 1.66
CA ILE A 210 -24.79 15.23 0.32
C ILE A 210 -25.86 14.62 -0.61
N GLN A 211 -26.14 13.32 -0.45
CA GLN A 211 -27.23 12.68 -1.21
C GLN A 211 -28.55 13.36 -0.91
N LYS A 212 -28.89 13.56 0.37
CA LYS A 212 -30.12 14.22 0.80
C LYS A 212 -30.17 15.65 0.31
N GLU A 213 -29.11 16.42 0.43
CA GLU A 213 -29.02 17.80 -0.04
C GLU A 213 -29.26 17.89 -1.56
N LEU A 214 -28.66 17.01 -2.35
CA LEU A 214 -28.85 16.99 -3.81
C LEU A 214 -30.25 16.57 -4.20
N GLU A 215 -30.87 15.63 -3.49
CA GLU A 215 -32.27 15.26 -3.70
C GLU A 215 -33.20 16.43 -3.42
N GLU A 216 -33.02 17.13 -2.29
CA GLU A 216 -33.83 18.31 -1.94
C GLU A 216 -33.68 19.44 -2.99
N LYS A 217 -32.44 19.73 -3.43
CA LYS A 217 -32.19 20.73 -4.48
C LYS A 217 -32.77 20.33 -5.83
N MET A 218 -32.69 19.05 -6.18
CA MET A 218 -33.29 18.54 -7.43
C MET A 218 -34.79 18.68 -7.43
N PHE A 219 -35.49 18.31 -6.36
CA PHE A 219 -36.95 18.46 -6.25
C PHE A 219 -37.36 19.92 -6.29
N LYS A 220 -36.68 20.79 -5.52
CA LYS A 220 -36.96 22.22 -5.51
C LYS A 220 -36.81 22.85 -6.89
N ALA A 221 -35.71 22.57 -7.60
CA ALA A 221 -35.49 23.04 -8.96
C ALA A 221 -36.58 22.55 -9.94
N SER A 222 -37.06 21.30 -9.74
CA SER A 222 -38.17 20.76 -10.54
C SER A 222 -39.50 21.47 -10.27
N GLU A 223 -39.83 21.79 -9.00
CA GLU A 223 -41.03 22.56 -8.63
C GLU A 223 -40.99 23.98 -9.17
N GLU A 224 -39.80 24.60 -9.18
CA GLU A 224 -39.56 25.93 -9.76
C GLU A 224 -39.49 25.92 -11.30
N MET A 225 -39.71 24.78 -11.96
CA MET A 225 -39.61 24.55 -13.41
C MET A 225 -38.21 24.85 -14.00
N GLU A 226 -37.16 24.86 -13.16
CA GLU A 226 -35.75 25.01 -13.56
C GLU A 226 -35.15 23.64 -13.96
N PHE A 227 -35.68 23.06 -15.04
CA PHE A 227 -35.36 21.68 -15.43
C PHE A 227 -33.89 21.44 -15.73
N GLU A 228 -33.15 22.42 -16.25
CA GLU A 228 -31.70 22.29 -16.48
C GLU A 228 -30.94 22.10 -15.17
N LYS A 229 -31.27 22.87 -14.13
CA LYS A 229 -30.68 22.70 -12.78
C LYS A 229 -31.07 21.37 -12.14
N ALA A 230 -32.36 20.98 -12.31
CA ALA A 230 -32.79 19.67 -11.80
C ALA A 230 -32.04 18.52 -12.44
N ILE A 231 -31.73 18.58 -13.74
CA ILE A 231 -30.89 17.61 -14.45
C ILE A 231 -29.47 17.61 -13.90
N GLU A 232 -28.88 18.79 -13.69
CA GLU A 232 -27.51 18.90 -13.10
C GLU A 232 -27.45 18.26 -11.73
N TYR A 233 -28.38 18.54 -10.83
CA TYR A 233 -28.40 17.89 -9.48
C TYR A 233 -28.62 16.38 -9.57
N ARG A 234 -29.42 15.88 -10.50
CA ARG A 234 -29.63 14.47 -10.74
C ARG A 234 -28.33 13.78 -11.19
N GLU A 235 -27.55 14.40 -12.07
CA GLU A 235 -26.29 13.88 -12.55
C GLU A 235 -25.23 13.83 -11.45
N LEU A 236 -25.18 14.87 -10.60
CA LEU A 236 -24.32 14.89 -9.41
C LEU A 236 -24.72 13.78 -8.43
N LEU A 237 -26.01 13.62 -8.14
CA LEU A 237 -26.54 12.56 -7.28
C LEU A 237 -26.21 11.18 -7.82
N ASN A 238 -26.37 10.95 -9.12
CA ASN A 238 -25.99 9.69 -9.76
C ASN A 238 -24.49 9.41 -9.64
N SER A 239 -23.65 10.42 -9.75
CA SER A 239 -22.20 10.30 -9.58
C SER A 239 -21.82 9.93 -8.15
N VAL A 240 -22.44 10.57 -7.16
CA VAL A 240 -22.30 10.23 -5.74
C VAL A 240 -22.75 8.79 -5.48
N ASN A 241 -23.91 8.39 -6.01
CA ASN A 241 -24.46 7.04 -5.87
C ASN A 241 -23.54 5.96 -6.47
N LYS A 242 -22.91 6.21 -7.61
CA LYS A 242 -21.93 5.30 -8.22
C LYS A 242 -20.72 5.07 -7.31
N ILE A 243 -20.21 6.12 -6.66
CA ILE A 243 -19.12 6.01 -5.70
C ILE A 243 -19.57 5.25 -4.45
N ALA A 244 -20.75 5.59 -3.91
CA ALA A 244 -21.30 4.94 -2.74
C ALA A 244 -21.61 3.45 -2.95
N GLN A 245 -22.09 3.06 -4.15
CA GLN A 245 -22.37 1.66 -4.48
C GLN A 245 -21.11 0.78 -4.56
N LYS A 246 -20.01 1.32 -5.09
CA LYS A 246 -18.73 0.59 -5.16
C LYS A 246 -18.16 0.26 -3.77
N GLN A 247 -18.66 0.90 -2.71
CA GLN A 247 -18.17 0.76 -1.34
C GLN A 247 -19.13 -0.01 -0.42
N LYS A 248 -20.04 -0.84 -0.97
CA LYS A 248 -21.07 -1.55 -0.19
C LYS A 248 -20.56 -2.66 0.74
N ILE A 249 -19.32 -3.13 0.58
CA ILE A 249 -18.73 -4.08 1.53
C ILE A 249 -18.22 -3.27 2.73
N THR A 250 -19.06 -3.18 3.74
CA THR A 250 -18.73 -2.52 5.01
C THR A 250 -18.56 -3.56 6.12
N ASP A 251 -17.44 -3.45 6.83
CA ASP A 251 -17.25 -4.12 8.10
C ASP A 251 -17.48 -3.11 9.23
N SER A 252 -18.17 -3.52 10.28
CA SER A 252 -18.49 -2.69 11.44
C SER A 252 -17.28 -2.24 12.26
N SER A 253 -16.07 -2.77 11.99
CA SER A 253 -14.87 -2.52 12.78
C SER A 253 -14.17 -1.18 12.50
N TRP A 254 -14.55 -0.43 11.49
CA TRP A 254 -13.89 0.84 11.07
C TRP A 254 -12.36 0.77 10.92
N GLU A 255 -11.80 -0.44 10.88
CA GLU A 255 -10.35 -0.66 10.81
C GLU A 255 -9.85 -0.65 9.36
N ASP A 256 -8.64 -0.15 9.19
CA ASP A 256 -7.89 -0.30 7.95
C ASP A 256 -7.25 -1.68 7.92
N ARG A 257 -7.56 -2.47 6.89
CA ARG A 257 -6.98 -3.81 6.73
C ARG A 257 -6.71 -4.12 5.26
N ASP A 258 -5.73 -4.99 5.05
CA ASP A 258 -5.49 -5.63 3.76
C ASP A 258 -5.69 -7.13 3.92
N ILE A 259 -6.43 -7.75 2.98
CA ILE A 259 -6.64 -9.20 2.95
C ILE A 259 -5.79 -9.75 1.81
N LEU A 260 -4.92 -10.69 2.14
CA LEU A 260 -3.97 -11.29 1.22
C LEU A 260 -4.35 -12.76 0.98
N ALA A 261 -4.49 -13.12 -0.28
CA ALA A 261 -4.72 -14.51 -0.70
C ALA A 261 -3.74 -14.87 -1.82
N VAL A 262 -3.20 -16.09 -1.79
CA VAL A 262 -2.25 -16.59 -2.80
C VAL A 262 -2.80 -17.79 -3.52
N ALA A 263 -2.62 -17.78 -4.83
CA ALA A 263 -2.77 -18.95 -5.70
C ALA A 263 -1.44 -19.22 -6.42
N THR A 264 -1.10 -20.47 -6.63
CA THR A 264 0.17 -20.90 -7.21
C THR A 264 -0.04 -21.84 -8.38
N ASP A 265 0.83 -21.73 -9.39
CA ASP A 265 0.98 -22.68 -10.47
C ASP A 265 2.48 -22.82 -10.77
N LYS A 266 3.01 -24.05 -10.79
CA LYS A 266 4.41 -24.43 -11.08
C LYS A 266 5.47 -23.42 -10.64
N GLU A 267 5.78 -22.43 -11.49
CA GLU A 267 6.82 -21.43 -11.27
C GLU A 267 6.28 -20.00 -11.05
N ASP A 268 4.95 -19.84 -11.05
CA ASP A 268 4.28 -18.56 -10.88
C ASP A 268 3.32 -18.58 -9.70
N ALA A 269 3.22 -17.45 -9.03
CA ALA A 269 2.21 -17.19 -8.01
C ALA A 269 1.50 -15.86 -8.25
N VAL A 270 0.25 -15.81 -7.83
CA VAL A 270 -0.54 -14.58 -7.81
C VAL A 270 -0.98 -14.31 -6.39
N VAL A 271 -0.61 -13.16 -5.86
CA VAL A 271 -1.14 -12.65 -4.60
C VAL A 271 -2.25 -11.66 -4.91
N GLN A 272 -3.47 -11.98 -4.50
CA GLN A 272 -4.62 -11.08 -4.54
C GLN A 272 -4.66 -10.27 -3.24
N VAL A 273 -4.78 -8.96 -3.35
CA VAL A 273 -4.92 -8.04 -2.22
C VAL A 273 -6.26 -7.33 -2.31
N PHE A 274 -7.00 -7.31 -1.20
CA PHE A 274 -8.19 -6.48 -1.02
C PHE A 274 -7.88 -5.37 -0.03
N PHE A 275 -8.10 -4.12 -0.44
CA PHE A 275 -7.82 -2.94 0.38
C PHE A 275 -9.09 -2.47 1.09
N ILE A 276 -9.13 -2.61 2.41
CA ILE A 276 -10.23 -2.13 3.26
C ILE A 276 -9.74 -0.94 4.06
N ARG A 277 -10.47 0.19 3.97
CA ARG A 277 -10.16 1.43 4.69
C ARG A 277 -11.42 1.96 5.37
N GLY A 278 -11.30 2.26 6.68
CA GLY A 278 -12.46 2.64 7.47
C GLY A 278 -13.60 1.62 7.40
N GLY A 279 -13.27 0.32 7.39
CA GLY A 279 -14.24 -0.77 7.26
C GLY A 279 -14.82 -0.98 5.86
N ARG A 280 -14.35 -0.27 4.81
CA ARG A 280 -14.89 -0.33 3.44
C ARG A 280 -13.88 -0.86 2.45
N LEU A 281 -14.33 -1.71 1.53
CA LEU A 281 -13.52 -2.18 0.42
C LEU A 281 -13.34 -1.04 -0.60
N ILE A 282 -12.14 -0.46 -0.65
CA ILE A 282 -11.81 0.62 -1.59
C ILE A 282 -11.21 0.14 -2.91
N GLY A 283 -10.75 -1.09 -2.96
CA GLY A 283 -10.20 -1.69 -4.17
C GLY A 283 -9.65 -3.08 -3.95
N ARG A 284 -9.28 -3.70 -5.06
CA ARG A 284 -8.55 -4.97 -5.10
C ARG A 284 -7.49 -4.91 -6.19
N ASP A 285 -6.39 -5.61 -5.98
CA ASP A 285 -5.38 -5.79 -7.01
C ASP A 285 -4.69 -7.14 -6.88
N HIS A 286 -4.00 -7.54 -7.91
CA HIS A 286 -3.24 -8.78 -7.95
C HIS A 286 -1.80 -8.51 -8.34
N PHE A 287 -0.90 -9.33 -7.82
CA PHE A 287 0.54 -9.21 -8.00
C PHE A 287 1.10 -10.54 -8.44
N TYR A 288 1.92 -10.52 -9.48
CA TYR A 288 2.62 -11.69 -9.97
C TYR A 288 3.96 -11.83 -9.25
N LEU A 289 4.27 -13.05 -8.82
CA LEU A 289 5.55 -13.41 -8.23
C LEU A 289 6.14 -14.58 -9.01
N LYS A 290 7.42 -14.51 -9.27
CA LYS A 290 8.20 -15.68 -9.68
C LYS A 290 8.52 -16.50 -8.44
N ILE A 291 8.20 -17.78 -8.49
CA ILE A 291 8.46 -18.74 -7.41
C ILE A 291 9.25 -19.93 -7.96
N GLN A 292 9.81 -20.72 -7.07
CA GLN A 292 10.36 -22.01 -7.43
C GLN A 292 9.27 -23.07 -7.28
N GLN A 293 9.42 -24.17 -8.02
CA GLN A 293 8.48 -25.30 -7.95
C GLN A 293 8.33 -25.76 -6.48
N ASP A 294 7.08 -26.05 -6.08
CA ASP A 294 6.72 -26.51 -4.72
C ASP A 294 7.03 -25.51 -3.57
N GLU A 295 7.11 -24.20 -3.89
CA GLU A 295 7.24 -23.17 -2.85
C GLU A 295 6.00 -23.13 -1.96
N LEU A 296 6.18 -23.08 -0.64
CA LEU A 296 5.08 -23.00 0.33
C LEU A 296 4.35 -21.66 0.22
N LYS A 297 3.03 -21.69 0.28
CA LYS A 297 2.19 -20.47 0.24
C LYS A 297 2.56 -19.48 1.34
N THR A 298 2.93 -19.98 2.52
CA THR A 298 3.41 -19.16 3.65
C THR A 298 4.65 -18.36 3.30
N ASN A 299 5.64 -18.98 2.61
CA ASN A 299 6.87 -18.31 2.17
C ASN A 299 6.59 -17.27 1.09
N ILE A 300 5.64 -17.54 0.19
CA ILE A 300 5.23 -16.61 -0.87
C ILE A 300 4.58 -15.38 -0.25
N ILE A 301 3.64 -15.55 0.69
CA ILE A 301 2.99 -14.44 1.39
C ILE A 301 4.00 -13.65 2.25
N ASP A 302 4.91 -14.33 2.95
CA ASP A 302 5.99 -13.69 3.72
C ASP A 302 6.86 -12.80 2.80
N SER A 303 7.34 -13.36 1.69
CA SER A 303 8.13 -12.63 0.69
C SER A 303 7.36 -11.46 0.07
N PHE A 304 6.06 -11.64 -0.21
CA PHE A 304 5.20 -10.58 -0.70
C PHE A 304 5.07 -9.44 0.30
N ILE A 305 4.77 -9.75 1.57
CA ILE A 305 4.64 -8.75 2.63
C ILE A 305 5.93 -7.92 2.74
N LYS A 306 7.08 -8.58 2.78
CA LYS A 306 8.40 -7.93 2.86
C LYS A 306 8.63 -6.98 1.69
N GLN A 307 8.45 -7.43 0.45
CA GLN A 307 8.74 -6.65 -0.75
C GLN A 307 7.71 -5.55 -1.00
N TYR A 308 6.43 -5.85 -0.85
CA TYR A 308 5.34 -4.91 -1.09
C TYR A 308 5.35 -3.77 -0.06
N TYR A 309 5.35 -4.10 1.25
CA TYR A 309 5.30 -3.08 2.29
C TYR A 309 6.65 -2.37 2.51
N ALA A 310 7.77 -2.89 2.01
CA ALA A 310 9.03 -2.13 1.96
C ALA A 310 8.89 -0.87 1.08
N GLY A 311 8.20 -0.97 -0.06
CA GLY A 311 8.01 0.12 -1.02
C GLY A 311 6.72 0.93 -0.81
N THR A 312 5.73 0.41 -0.09
CA THR A 312 4.42 1.03 0.07
C THR A 312 4.43 2.11 1.16
N PRO A 313 3.89 3.30 0.88
CA PRO A 313 3.85 4.40 1.86
C PRO A 313 2.77 4.24 2.92
N PHE A 314 1.76 3.40 2.69
CA PHE A 314 0.65 3.15 3.60
C PHE A 314 0.68 1.70 4.12
N ILE A 315 0.60 1.54 5.43
CA ILE A 315 0.51 0.24 6.10
C ILE A 315 -0.78 0.21 6.93
N PRO A 316 -1.69 -0.76 6.71
CA PRO A 316 -2.93 -0.88 7.49
C PRO A 316 -2.65 -1.31 8.94
N SER A 317 -3.67 -1.24 9.80
CA SER A 317 -3.59 -1.76 11.18
C SER A 317 -3.62 -3.27 11.24
N VAL A 318 -4.21 -3.92 10.23
CA VAL A 318 -4.39 -5.37 10.20
C VAL A 318 -4.04 -5.90 8.81
N LEU A 319 -3.24 -6.95 8.77
CA LEU A 319 -3.09 -7.83 7.61
C LEU A 319 -3.81 -9.14 7.89
N MET A 320 -4.68 -9.56 6.98
CA MET A 320 -5.33 -10.87 7.04
C MET A 320 -4.70 -11.78 6.00
N VAL A 321 -4.24 -12.95 6.44
CA VAL A 321 -3.55 -13.95 5.61
C VAL A 321 -4.24 -15.29 5.72
N GLN A 322 -4.05 -16.18 4.73
CA GLN A 322 -4.71 -17.49 4.69
C GLN A 322 -4.15 -18.47 5.72
N GLU A 323 -2.86 -18.40 6.03
CA GLU A 323 -2.16 -19.35 6.89
C GLU A 323 -1.23 -18.61 7.86
N VAL A 324 -0.88 -19.24 8.97
CA VAL A 324 0.05 -18.68 9.96
C VAL A 324 1.46 -18.60 9.36
N LEU A 325 2.05 -17.41 9.39
CA LEU A 325 3.42 -17.19 8.92
C LEU A 325 4.43 -17.54 10.02
N GLU A 326 5.55 -18.13 9.64
CA GLU A 326 6.61 -18.52 10.56
C GLU A 326 7.20 -17.31 11.30
N ASP A 327 7.42 -16.20 10.56
CA ASP A 327 8.00 -14.95 11.05
C ASP A 327 6.94 -13.87 11.43
N SER A 328 5.69 -14.25 11.71
CA SER A 328 4.59 -13.28 11.92
C SER A 328 4.91 -12.21 12.95
N SER A 329 5.53 -12.58 14.08
CA SER A 329 5.89 -11.64 15.16
C SER A 329 6.91 -10.59 14.69
N LEU A 330 7.92 -11.01 13.94
CA LEU A 330 8.95 -10.12 13.41
C LEU A 330 8.40 -9.17 12.34
N LEU A 331 7.51 -9.69 11.49
CA LEU A 331 6.81 -8.88 10.48
C LEU A 331 5.90 -7.84 11.15
N GLU A 332 5.18 -8.20 12.22
CA GLU A 332 4.35 -7.27 12.99
C GLU A 332 5.20 -6.15 13.63
N GLU A 333 6.36 -6.50 14.20
CA GLU A 333 7.30 -5.54 14.76
C GLU A 333 7.83 -4.58 13.69
N TRP A 334 8.32 -5.12 12.57
CA TRP A 334 8.82 -4.33 11.44
C TRP A 334 7.77 -3.39 10.87
N LEU A 335 6.57 -3.89 10.59
CA LEU A 335 5.46 -3.10 10.04
C LEU A 335 4.99 -2.04 11.03
N SER A 336 4.95 -2.37 12.33
CA SER A 336 4.57 -1.43 13.39
C SER A 336 5.58 -0.29 13.52
N ALA A 337 6.88 -0.60 13.48
CA ALA A 337 7.95 0.40 13.49
C ALA A 337 7.85 1.32 12.27
N LYS A 338 7.60 0.76 11.09
CA LYS A 338 7.46 1.52 9.84
C LYS A 338 6.20 2.39 9.81
N ARG A 339 5.09 1.88 10.33
CA ARG A 339 3.81 2.61 10.42
C ARG A 339 3.84 3.69 11.51
N GLY A 340 4.61 3.50 12.58
CA GLY A 340 4.59 4.31 13.80
C GLY A 340 3.39 4.00 14.72
N ALA A 341 2.72 2.85 14.51
CA ALA A 341 1.60 2.38 15.32
C ALA A 341 1.45 0.86 15.14
N LYS A 342 0.80 0.18 16.08
CA LYS A 342 0.63 -1.28 16.07
C LYS A 342 0.03 -1.79 14.76
N VAL A 343 0.63 -2.86 14.23
CA VAL A 343 0.14 -3.69 13.12
C VAL A 343 -0.01 -5.12 13.62
N SER A 344 -1.08 -5.80 13.21
CA SER A 344 -1.31 -7.21 13.54
C SER A 344 -1.53 -8.03 12.29
N ILE A 345 -0.97 -9.24 12.26
CA ILE A 345 -1.17 -10.23 11.20
C ILE A 345 -2.13 -11.31 11.71
N LEU A 346 -3.28 -11.47 11.09
CA LEU A 346 -4.35 -12.34 11.53
C LEU A 346 -4.68 -13.41 10.49
N VAL A 347 -4.90 -14.63 10.98
CA VAL A 347 -5.49 -15.71 10.18
C VAL A 347 -6.95 -15.89 10.63
N PRO A 348 -7.95 -15.65 9.76
CA PRO A 348 -9.36 -15.80 10.12
C PRO A 348 -9.69 -17.28 10.33
N LYS A 349 -10.09 -17.66 11.56
CA LYS A 349 -10.37 -19.07 11.91
C LYS A 349 -11.85 -19.41 12.01
N LYS A 350 -12.75 -18.43 12.23
CA LYS A 350 -14.23 -18.63 12.39
C LYS A 350 -15.02 -17.34 12.16
N GLY A 351 -16.27 -17.46 11.67
CA GLY A 351 -17.27 -16.40 11.61
C GLY A 351 -17.26 -15.57 10.32
N THR A 352 -17.77 -14.34 10.37
CA THR A 352 -17.91 -13.43 9.22
C THR A 352 -16.57 -13.13 8.53
N LYS A 353 -15.46 -13.20 9.28
CA LYS A 353 -14.09 -12.95 8.77
C LYS A 353 -13.55 -14.10 7.90
N GLU A 354 -14.10 -15.31 8.01
CA GLU A 354 -13.71 -16.47 7.19
C GLU A 354 -14.42 -16.47 5.83
N LYS A 355 -15.57 -15.80 5.74
CA LYS A 355 -16.39 -15.72 4.51
C LYS A 355 -16.04 -14.53 3.61
N MET A 356 -15.12 -13.67 4.04
CA MET A 356 -14.53 -12.60 3.22
C MET A 356 -13.32 -13.10 2.45
#